data_269a51cec6e724d77c18be1b57f11aae
#
_entry.id   269a51cec6e724d77c18be1b57f11aae
#
_cell.length_a   1.000
_cell.length_b   1.000
_cell.length_c   1.000
_cell.angle_alpha   90.00
_cell.angle_beta   90.00
_cell.angle_gamma   90.00
#
_symmetry.space_group_name_H-M   'P 1'
#
loop_
_entity.id
_entity.type
_entity.pdbx_description
1 polymer ?
#
loop_
_entity_poly.entity_id
_entity_poly.type
_entity_poly.pdbx_seq_one_letter_code
_entity_poly.pdbx_strand_id
1 'polypeptide(L)'
;MRPVDGRLVVGEDGSAVLVLSSMEPAPNGKTYEVWVANAGVPVRAGVFDGAGERDVVPVGQTVADGSVVMVTVEDDGGVDAPTSDPIVVSQPA
;
A
#
# COMPACT_ATOMS: atom_id res chain seq x y z
N MET A 1 -10.87 -17.27 -0.81
CA MET A 1 -10.26 -15.95 -1.06
C MET A 1 -9.06 -16.13 -1.95
N ARG A 2 -8.98 -15.35 -3.01
CA ARG A 2 -7.85 -15.41 -3.92
C ARG A 2 -6.67 -14.63 -3.33
N PRO A 3 -5.45 -15.19 -3.30
CA PRO A 3 -4.31 -14.43 -2.78
C PRO A 3 -4.01 -13.22 -3.67
N VAL A 4 -3.55 -12.15 -3.04
CA VAL A 4 -3.11 -10.95 -3.73
C VAL A 4 -1.61 -11.08 -3.99
N ASP A 5 -1.21 -11.01 -5.25
CA ASP A 5 0.19 -10.95 -5.63
C ASP A 5 0.62 -9.49 -5.69
N GLY A 6 1.78 -9.20 -5.14
CA GLY A 6 2.29 -7.85 -5.12
C GLY A 6 3.77 -7.80 -5.38
N ARG A 7 4.20 -6.66 -5.93
CA ARG A 7 5.60 -6.35 -6.17
C ARG A 7 5.84 -4.90 -5.85
N LEU A 8 6.86 -4.64 -5.04
CA LEU A 8 7.34 -3.29 -4.77
C LEU A 8 8.55 -3.03 -5.68
N VAL A 9 8.48 -1.98 -6.49
CA VAL A 9 9.59 -1.57 -7.35
C VAL A 9 10.11 -0.24 -6.81
N VAL A 10 11.37 -0.23 -6.38
CA VAL A 10 12.01 0.95 -5.78
C VAL A 10 13.13 1.41 -6.68
N GLY A 11 13.12 2.69 -7.05
CA GLY A 11 14.19 3.31 -7.82
C GLY A 11 15.36 3.73 -6.95
N GLU A 12 16.46 4.12 -7.59
CA GLU A 12 17.70 4.52 -6.90
C GLU A 12 17.48 5.74 -5.99
N ASP A 13 16.54 6.61 -6.35
CA ASP A 13 16.22 7.81 -5.58
C ASP A 13 15.21 7.55 -4.45
N GLY A 14 14.78 6.30 -4.27
CA GLY A 14 13.79 5.93 -3.26
C GLY A 14 12.35 6.08 -3.73
N SER A 15 12.10 6.59 -4.95
CA SER A 15 10.75 6.60 -5.49
C SER A 15 10.30 5.16 -5.76
N ALA A 16 9.00 4.90 -5.60
CA ALA A 16 8.53 3.53 -5.70
C ALA A 16 7.12 3.46 -6.28
N VAL A 17 6.83 2.29 -6.86
CA VAL A 17 5.46 1.90 -7.23
C VAL A 17 5.18 0.53 -6.65
N LEU A 18 3.92 0.33 -6.28
CA LEU A 18 3.42 -0.96 -5.81
C LEU A 18 2.54 -1.54 -6.91
N VAL A 19 2.89 -2.72 -7.40
CA VAL A 19 2.14 -3.41 -8.44
C VAL A 19 1.39 -4.56 -7.78
N LEU A 20 0.07 -4.51 -7.86
CA LEU A 20 -0.80 -5.49 -7.20
C LEU A 20 -1.69 -6.18 -8.23
N SER A 21 -1.92 -7.46 -8.03
CA SER A 21 -2.83 -8.26 -8.84
C SER A 21 -3.98 -8.76 -7.97
N SER A 22 -5.18 -8.84 -8.54
CA SER A 22 -6.35 -9.43 -7.89
C SER A 22 -6.82 -8.67 -6.64
N MET A 23 -6.59 -7.35 -6.58
CA MET A 23 -7.19 -6.51 -5.55
C MET A 23 -8.64 -6.26 -5.93
N GLU A 24 -9.57 -6.80 -5.16
CA GLU A 24 -10.98 -6.51 -5.36
C GLU A 24 -11.26 -5.04 -5.05
N PRO A 25 -12.29 -4.43 -5.68
CA PRO A 25 -12.69 -3.08 -5.31
C PRO A 25 -12.94 -2.98 -3.81
N ALA A 26 -12.52 -1.87 -3.21
CA ALA A 26 -12.75 -1.64 -1.79
C ALA A 26 -14.26 -1.62 -1.49
N PRO A 27 -14.68 -2.08 -0.31
CA PRO A 27 -16.10 -2.02 0.07
C PRO A 27 -16.64 -0.59 0.05
N ASN A 28 -17.96 -0.44 -0.04
CA ASN A 28 -18.61 0.88 -0.02
C ASN A 28 -18.17 1.66 1.23
N GLY A 29 -17.81 2.92 1.01
CA GLY A 29 -17.35 3.80 2.08
C GLY A 29 -15.91 3.57 2.51
N LYS A 30 -15.19 2.67 1.82
CA LYS A 30 -13.80 2.32 2.14
C LYS A 30 -12.88 2.58 0.95
N THR A 31 -11.60 2.65 1.25
CA THR A 31 -10.53 2.73 0.27
C THR A 31 -9.36 1.90 0.77
N TYR A 32 -8.44 1.56 -0.12
CA TYR A 32 -7.17 0.98 0.29
C TYR A 32 -6.19 2.12 0.54
N GLU A 33 -5.45 2.03 1.62
CA GLU A 33 -4.44 3.04 1.95
C GLU A 33 -3.05 2.41 1.99
N VAL A 34 -2.09 3.07 1.34
CA VAL A 34 -0.70 2.65 1.27
C VAL A 34 0.08 3.38 2.36
N TRP A 35 0.93 2.65 3.06
CA TRP A 35 1.78 3.18 4.13
C TRP A 35 3.22 2.78 3.88
N VAL A 36 4.14 3.68 4.23
CA VAL A 36 5.56 3.36 4.32
C VAL A 36 5.94 3.40 5.79
N ALA A 37 6.39 2.27 6.32
CA ALA A 37 6.81 2.16 7.71
C ALA A 37 8.33 2.03 7.79
N ASN A 38 8.96 2.96 8.51
CA ASN A 38 10.37 2.90 8.81
C ASN A 38 10.51 2.94 10.33
N ALA A 39 11.29 2.00 10.88
CA ALA A 39 11.43 1.86 12.34
C ALA A 39 10.08 1.67 13.05
N GLY A 40 9.13 1.04 12.38
CA GLY A 40 7.83 0.71 12.96
C GLY A 40 6.80 1.82 12.94
N VAL A 41 7.11 2.98 12.38
CA VAL A 41 6.18 4.13 12.30
C VAL A 41 5.62 4.23 10.89
N PRO A 42 4.31 3.94 10.67
CA PRO A 42 3.71 4.06 9.35
C PRO A 42 3.39 5.52 9.01
N VAL A 43 3.69 5.90 7.77
CA VAL A 43 3.41 7.22 7.22
C VAL A 43 2.53 7.04 5.99
N ARG A 44 1.51 7.88 5.84
CA ARG A 44 0.58 7.82 4.70
C ARG A 44 1.34 7.96 3.39
N ALA A 45 1.00 7.13 2.41
CA ALA A 45 1.68 7.13 1.11
C ALA A 45 0.72 7.03 -0.08
N GLY A 46 -0.57 7.18 0.13
CA GLY A 46 -1.57 7.24 -0.93
C GLY A 46 -2.78 6.36 -0.68
N VAL A 47 -3.80 6.55 -1.49
CA VAL A 47 -5.03 5.76 -1.46
C VAL A 47 -5.37 5.27 -2.87
N PHE A 48 -6.07 4.15 -2.95
CA PHE A 48 -6.56 3.61 -4.23
C PHE A 48 -7.76 2.69 -3.96
N ASP A 49 -8.57 2.44 -4.99
CA ASP A 49 -9.82 1.70 -4.80
C ASP A 49 -9.77 0.24 -5.22
N GLY A 50 -8.75 -0.17 -5.94
CA GLY A 50 -8.65 -1.52 -6.47
C GLY A 50 -9.48 -1.71 -7.74
N ALA A 51 -8.90 -2.36 -8.76
CA ALA A 51 -9.55 -2.58 -10.05
C ALA A 51 -9.92 -4.03 -10.30
N GLY A 52 -9.54 -4.95 -9.42
CA GLY A 52 -9.84 -6.37 -9.55
C GLY A 52 -8.87 -7.14 -10.43
N GLU A 53 -8.07 -6.46 -11.23
CA GLU A 53 -7.07 -7.05 -12.13
C GLU A 53 -5.67 -6.65 -11.69
N ARG A 54 -5.15 -5.59 -12.27
CA ARG A 54 -3.80 -5.10 -11.97
C ARG A 54 -3.86 -3.64 -11.58
N ASP A 55 -3.32 -3.33 -10.43
CA ASP A 55 -3.19 -1.96 -9.95
C ASP A 55 -1.72 -1.57 -9.89
N VAL A 56 -1.37 -0.43 -10.50
CA VAL A 56 -0.06 0.17 -10.39
C VAL A 56 -0.22 1.42 -9.54
N VAL A 57 0.27 1.39 -8.32
CA VAL A 57 0.00 2.41 -7.33
C VAL A 57 1.30 3.15 -7.01
N PRO A 58 1.40 4.44 -7.36
CA PRO A 58 2.55 5.24 -6.93
C PRO A 58 2.59 5.31 -5.41
N VAL A 59 3.77 5.12 -4.83
CA VAL A 59 3.98 5.28 -3.40
C VAL A 59 4.35 6.74 -3.14
N GLY A 60 3.53 7.43 -2.36
CA GLY A 60 3.65 8.88 -2.16
C GLY A 60 4.74 9.32 -1.18
N GLN A 61 5.57 8.38 -0.71
CA GLN A 61 6.68 8.65 0.19
C GLN A 61 7.93 7.99 -0.35
N THR A 62 9.09 8.53 -0.01
CA THR A 62 10.37 7.89 -0.30
C THR A 62 10.48 6.59 0.48
N VAL A 63 10.92 5.52 -0.19
CA VAL A 63 11.12 4.21 0.42
C VAL A 63 12.62 4.03 0.66
N ALA A 64 13.05 4.27 1.89
CA ALA A 64 14.44 4.10 2.29
C ALA A 64 14.75 2.61 2.54
N ASP A 65 16.03 2.27 2.55
CA ASP A 65 16.46 0.91 2.85
C ASP A 65 15.89 0.45 4.19
N GLY A 66 15.37 -0.77 4.23
CA GLY A 66 14.77 -1.35 5.42
C GLY A 66 13.31 -0.97 5.66
N SER A 67 12.75 -0.03 4.88
CA SER A 67 11.34 0.33 5.02
C SER A 67 10.43 -0.79 4.52
N VAL A 68 9.23 -0.85 5.09
CA VAL A 68 8.18 -1.80 4.72
C VAL A 68 7.01 -1.01 4.15
N VAL A 69 6.46 -1.46 3.03
CA VAL A 69 5.26 -0.87 2.43
C VAL A 69 4.08 -1.78 2.74
N MET A 70 3.00 -1.19 3.24
CA MET A 70 1.80 -1.92 3.64
C MET A 70 0.57 -1.31 2.98
N VAL A 71 -0.48 -2.13 2.87
CA VAL A 71 -1.80 -1.69 2.43
C VAL A 71 -2.83 -2.12 3.47
N THR A 72 -3.67 -1.19 3.87
CA THR A 72 -4.80 -1.44 4.77
C THR A 72 -6.10 -0.99 4.13
N VAL A 73 -7.23 -1.46 4.69
CA VAL A 73 -8.56 -0.97 4.31
C VAL A 73 -8.97 0.09 5.33
N GLU A 74 -9.26 1.29 4.84
CA GLU A 74 -9.59 2.44 5.70
C GLU A 74 -10.84 3.14 5.19
N ASP A 75 -11.36 4.10 5.95
CA ASP A 75 -12.48 4.93 5.51
C ASP A 75 -12.08 5.77 4.29
N ASP A 76 -13.04 6.05 3.41
CA ASP A 76 -12.82 6.86 2.21
C ASP A 76 -12.09 8.16 2.54
N GLY A 77 -11.11 8.50 1.69
CA GLY A 77 -10.24 9.63 1.89
C GLY A 77 -8.97 9.29 2.68
N GLY A 78 -8.93 8.13 3.29
CA GLY A 78 -7.78 7.69 4.08
C GLY A 78 -7.79 8.27 5.49
N VAL A 79 -6.85 7.81 6.30
CA VAL A 79 -6.69 8.20 7.70
C VAL A 79 -5.21 8.49 7.98
N ASP A 80 -4.92 9.10 9.12
CA ASP A 80 -3.54 9.49 9.45
C ASP A 80 -2.72 8.35 10.07
N ALA A 81 -3.39 7.33 10.60
CA ALA A 81 -2.74 6.14 11.15
C ALA A 81 -3.60 4.93 10.85
N PRO A 82 -3.01 3.74 10.60
CA PRO A 82 -3.79 2.56 10.26
C PRO A 82 -4.79 2.19 11.36
N THR A 83 -6.03 1.90 10.95
CA THR A 83 -7.10 1.45 11.86
C THR A 83 -7.46 -0.01 11.64
N SER A 84 -6.85 -0.67 10.65
CA SER A 84 -7.10 -2.08 10.37
C SER A 84 -5.78 -2.81 10.16
N ASP A 85 -5.84 -4.14 10.18
CA ASP A 85 -4.66 -4.97 9.93
C ASP A 85 -4.24 -4.88 8.47
N PRO A 86 -2.93 -4.91 8.18
CA PRO A 86 -2.46 -4.91 6.80
C PRO A 86 -2.95 -6.14 6.04
N ILE A 87 -3.40 -5.92 4.80
CA ILE A 87 -3.76 -7.00 3.88
C ILE A 87 -2.63 -7.32 2.91
N VAL A 88 -1.69 -6.42 2.76
CA VAL A 88 -0.47 -6.59 1.96
C VAL A 88 0.68 -6.00 2.76
N VAL A 89 1.78 -6.72 2.85
CA VAL A 89 3.01 -6.25 3.52
C VAL A 89 4.19 -6.65 2.65
N SER A 90 5.03 -5.69 2.30
CA SER A 90 6.22 -5.96 1.52
C SER A 90 7.34 -6.56 2.38
N GLN A 91 8.32 -7.17 1.71
CA GLN A 91 9.61 -7.43 2.33
C GLN A 91 10.28 -6.09 2.63
N PRO A 92 11.21 -6.02 3.60
CA PRO A 92 11.99 -4.80 3.80
C PRO A 92 12.74 -4.41 2.53
N ALA A 93 12.69 -3.14 2.22
CA ALA A 93 13.34 -2.61 1.03
C ALA A 93 14.87 -2.67 1.12
#